data_80c80c8ef682cbd7c0efe294fe29e6f1
#
_entry.id   80c80c8ef682cbd7c0efe294fe29e6f1
#
_cell.length_a   1.000
_cell.length_b   1.000
_cell.length_c   1.000
_cell.angle_alpha   90.00
_cell.angle_beta   90.00
_cell.angle_gamma   90.00
#
_symmetry.space_group_name_H-M   'P 1'
#
loop_
_entity.id
_entity.type
_entity.pdbx_description
1 polymer ?
#
loop_
_entity_poly.entity_id
_entity_poly.type
_entity_poly.pdbx_seq_one_letter_code
_entity_poly.pdbx_strand_id
1 'polypeptide(L)'
;MKSAFLADGGEEADFEPVPNPLEDELKELLAKYKEKRASELMRQENEKKENLESKRRLLGELKVLIDESNTEDFGKRIPIFQKIQQDWKAIGDVPASDSNALWREYQNCVESFYDNLKINKELRDYDFRKNLEAKNELCEQAEKLSSEEDVVVAFRKLQVLHEKWREIGPVSRENREEIWNRFKS
;
A
#
# COMPACT_ATOMS: atom_id res chain seq x y z
N MET A 1 16.02 -59.84 22.46
CA MET A 1 17.21 -60.54 22.70
C MET A 1 17.56 -60.65 24.21
N LYS A 2 17.70 -59.53 24.96
CA LYS A 2 18.00 -59.54 26.41
C LYS A 2 16.97 -60.36 27.21
N SER A 3 15.70 -60.21 26.96
CA SER A 3 14.61 -60.96 27.61
C SER A 3 14.62 -62.43 27.30
N ALA A 4 15.03 -62.84 26.11
CA ALA A 4 15.21 -64.25 25.77
C ALA A 4 16.47 -64.87 26.45
N PHE A 5 17.58 -64.14 26.51
CA PHE A 5 18.80 -64.54 27.21
C PHE A 5 18.54 -64.73 28.71
N LEU A 6 17.79 -63.83 29.35
CA LEU A 6 17.43 -63.97 30.76
C LEU A 6 16.42 -65.10 31.00
N ALA A 7 15.54 -65.39 30.06
CA ALA A 7 14.60 -66.51 30.15
C ALA A 7 15.30 -67.86 30.04
N ASP A 8 16.44 -67.90 29.32
CA ASP A 8 17.27 -69.08 29.17
C ASP A 8 18.30 -69.26 30.33
N GLY A 9 18.19 -68.47 31.40
CA GLY A 9 19.02 -68.63 32.62
C GLY A 9 20.33 -67.84 32.63
N GLY A 10 20.52 -66.90 31.67
CA GLY A 10 21.68 -66.00 31.66
C GLY A 10 21.56 -64.90 32.71
N GLU A 11 22.70 -64.49 33.31
CA GLU A 11 22.72 -63.34 34.22
C GLU A 11 22.80 -62.02 33.46
N GLU A 12 22.17 -60.99 33.99
CA GLU A 12 22.06 -59.63 33.32
C GLU A 12 23.46 -59.02 33.07
N ALA A 13 24.42 -59.32 33.96
CA ALA A 13 25.79 -58.84 33.86
C ALA A 13 26.62 -59.49 32.71
N ASP A 14 26.20 -60.68 32.25
CA ASP A 14 26.87 -61.42 31.19
C ASP A 14 26.24 -61.25 29.80
N PHE A 15 25.19 -60.39 29.72
CA PHE A 15 24.53 -60.12 28.46
C PHE A 15 25.36 -59.15 27.60
N GLU A 16 26.07 -59.66 26.64
CA GLU A 16 26.71 -58.89 25.59
C GLU A 16 25.75 -58.75 24.39
N PRO A 17 25.28 -57.50 24.05
CA PRO A 17 24.45 -57.35 22.89
C PRO A 17 25.23 -57.67 21.61
N VAL A 18 24.72 -58.60 20.82
CA VAL A 18 25.32 -58.91 19.51
C VAL A 18 25.11 -57.61 18.60
N PRO A 19 26.21 -57.08 18.05
CA PRO A 19 26.12 -55.93 17.15
C PRO A 19 25.19 -56.26 15.97
N ASN A 20 24.17 -55.47 15.80
CA ASN A 20 23.30 -55.63 14.66
C ASN A 20 23.57 -54.48 13.67
N PRO A 21 24.24 -54.74 12.55
CA PRO A 21 24.60 -53.72 11.57
C PRO A 21 23.37 -52.91 11.06
N LEU A 22 22.23 -53.59 10.98
CA LEU A 22 20.98 -52.94 10.55
C LEU A 22 20.45 -51.93 11.59
N GLU A 23 20.63 -52.19 12.89
CA GLU A 23 20.25 -51.22 13.93
C GLU A 23 21.16 -49.99 13.93
N ASP A 24 22.44 -50.17 13.65
CA ASP A 24 23.38 -49.05 13.58
C ASP A 24 23.16 -48.23 12.34
N GLU A 25 22.88 -48.84 11.19
CA GLU A 25 22.47 -48.16 9.97
C GLU A 25 21.15 -47.39 10.17
N LEU A 26 20.15 -47.99 10.83
CA LEU A 26 18.89 -47.34 11.15
C LEU A 26 19.10 -46.11 12.07
N LYS A 27 19.94 -46.21 13.10
CA LYS A 27 20.28 -45.09 13.99
C LYS A 27 20.93 -43.95 13.23
N GLU A 28 21.86 -44.28 12.34
CA GLU A 28 22.55 -43.28 11.50
C GLU A 28 21.56 -42.58 10.55
N LEU A 29 20.69 -43.31 9.88
CA LEU A 29 19.64 -42.75 9.02
C LEU A 29 18.66 -41.88 9.80
N LEU A 30 18.25 -42.28 10.98
CA LEU A 30 17.39 -41.49 11.86
C LEU A 30 18.09 -40.21 12.35
N ALA A 31 19.38 -40.28 12.66
CA ALA A 31 20.16 -39.09 13.02
C ALA A 31 20.24 -38.09 11.86
N LYS A 32 20.60 -38.58 10.66
CA LYS A 32 20.58 -37.72 9.43
C LYS A 32 19.21 -37.13 9.12
N TYR A 33 18.16 -37.91 9.29
CA TYR A 33 16.79 -37.41 9.10
C TYR A 33 16.43 -36.28 10.10
N LYS A 34 16.74 -36.49 11.39
CA LYS A 34 16.50 -35.48 12.44
C LYS A 34 17.29 -34.21 12.19
N GLU A 35 18.55 -34.31 11.81
CA GLU A 35 19.40 -33.16 11.47
C GLU A 35 18.85 -32.39 10.28
N LYS A 36 18.50 -33.08 9.19
CA LYS A 36 17.92 -32.49 8.00
C LYS A 36 16.59 -31.82 8.31
N ARG A 37 15.73 -32.42 9.13
CA ARG A 37 14.47 -31.83 9.55
C ARG A 37 14.67 -30.58 10.42
N ALA A 38 15.63 -30.62 11.35
CA ALA A 38 15.94 -29.49 12.20
C ALA A 38 16.50 -28.31 11.39
N SER A 39 17.40 -28.57 10.43
CA SER A 39 17.94 -27.54 9.55
C SER A 39 16.84 -26.90 8.66
N GLU A 40 15.93 -27.70 8.14
CA GLU A 40 14.80 -27.19 7.33
C GLU A 40 13.82 -26.35 8.15
N LEU A 41 13.48 -26.77 9.38
CA LEU A 41 12.66 -25.97 10.28
C LEU A 41 13.32 -24.64 10.61
N MET A 42 14.62 -24.64 10.90
CA MET A 42 15.40 -23.43 11.17
C MET A 42 15.42 -22.49 9.95
N ARG A 43 15.57 -23.04 8.74
CA ARG A 43 15.51 -22.28 7.49
C ARG A 43 14.15 -21.59 7.32
N GLN A 44 13.05 -22.33 7.53
CA GLN A 44 11.69 -21.80 7.43
C GLN A 44 11.40 -20.72 8.48
N GLU A 45 11.90 -20.88 9.71
CA GLU A 45 11.76 -19.84 10.74
C GLU A 45 12.52 -18.56 10.38
N ASN A 46 13.73 -18.70 9.85
CA ASN A 46 14.52 -17.54 9.40
C ASN A 46 13.84 -16.83 8.23
N GLU A 47 13.35 -17.57 7.25
CA GLU A 47 12.59 -17.04 6.13
C GLU A 47 11.36 -16.24 6.60
N LYS A 48 10.60 -16.76 7.57
CA LYS A 48 9.45 -16.05 8.16
C LYS A 48 9.87 -14.76 8.86
N LYS A 49 11.03 -14.73 9.52
CA LYS A 49 11.55 -13.51 10.17
C LYS A 49 11.95 -12.46 9.13
N GLU A 50 12.63 -12.87 8.06
CA GLU A 50 12.99 -11.96 6.95
C GLU A 50 11.75 -11.41 6.25
N ASN A 51 10.72 -12.24 6.07
CA ASN A 51 9.43 -11.83 5.55
C ASN A 51 8.74 -10.79 6.47
N LEU A 52 8.82 -10.98 7.79
CA LEU A 52 8.28 -10.03 8.76
C LEU A 52 8.97 -8.66 8.66
N GLU A 53 10.30 -8.64 8.59
CA GLU A 53 11.06 -7.40 8.42
C GLU A 53 10.71 -6.70 7.10
N SER A 54 10.59 -7.45 6.03
CA SER A 54 10.22 -6.94 4.71
C SER A 54 8.82 -6.33 4.72
N LYS A 55 7.84 -7.00 5.34
CA LYS A 55 6.47 -6.47 5.48
C LYS A 55 6.42 -5.24 6.40
N ARG A 56 7.20 -5.20 7.48
CA ARG A 56 7.31 -4.02 8.34
C ARG A 56 7.87 -2.81 7.61
N ARG A 57 8.85 -3.02 6.72
CA ARG A 57 9.38 -1.95 5.88
C ARG A 57 8.31 -1.40 4.93
N LEU A 58 7.59 -2.27 4.20
CA LEU A 58 6.49 -1.85 3.33
C LEU A 58 5.40 -1.11 4.09
N LEU A 59 5.10 -1.53 5.32
CA LEU A 59 4.15 -0.85 6.19
C LEU A 59 4.64 0.56 6.57
N GLY A 60 5.95 0.71 6.82
CA GLY A 60 6.56 2.02 7.03
C GLY A 60 6.44 2.94 5.81
N GLU A 61 6.72 2.42 4.61
CA GLU A 61 6.55 3.15 3.35
C GLU A 61 5.08 3.56 3.13
N LEU A 62 4.14 2.67 3.44
CA LEU A 62 2.71 2.95 3.34
C LEU A 62 2.27 4.04 4.32
N LYS A 63 2.77 4.05 5.56
CA LYS A 63 2.49 5.11 6.54
C LYS A 63 2.99 6.47 6.07
N VAL A 64 4.19 6.55 5.50
CA VAL A 64 4.71 7.78 4.91
C VAL A 64 3.84 8.26 3.74
N LEU A 65 3.33 7.34 2.95
CA LEU A 65 2.47 7.65 1.80
C LEU A 65 1.11 8.23 2.22
N ILE A 66 0.60 7.84 3.40
CA ILE A 66 -0.70 8.27 3.94
C ILE A 66 -0.55 9.59 4.71
N ASP A 67 0.65 9.94 5.16
CA ASP A 67 0.89 11.11 5.98
C ASP A 67 0.33 12.38 5.29
N GLU A 68 -0.52 13.11 6.00
CA GLU A 68 -1.16 14.33 5.53
C GLU A 68 -0.15 15.46 5.27
N SER A 69 1.02 15.42 5.94
CA SER A 69 2.11 16.36 5.71
C SER A 69 2.83 16.15 4.36
N ASN A 70 2.57 15.02 3.69
CA ASN A 70 3.12 14.73 2.38
C ASN A 70 2.46 15.62 1.32
N THR A 71 3.23 16.58 0.77
CA THR A 71 2.78 17.57 -0.22
C THR A 71 2.73 17.04 -1.65
N GLU A 72 3.09 15.78 -1.90
CA GLU A 72 3.01 15.19 -3.23
C GLU A 72 1.57 15.06 -3.73
N ASP A 73 1.39 15.32 -5.03
CA ASP A 73 0.12 15.11 -5.71
C ASP A 73 -0.39 13.69 -5.48
N PHE A 74 -1.61 13.57 -4.99
CA PHE A 74 -2.23 12.28 -4.68
C PHE A 74 -2.27 11.35 -5.90
N GLY A 75 -2.36 11.88 -7.11
CA GLY A 75 -2.27 11.12 -8.35
C GLY A 75 -0.96 10.35 -8.52
N LYS A 76 0.15 10.89 -8.01
CA LYS A 76 1.46 10.25 -8.04
C LYS A 76 1.61 9.16 -6.96
N ARG A 77 0.83 9.23 -5.89
CA ARG A 77 0.86 8.25 -4.80
C ARG A 77 0.16 6.94 -5.17
N ILE A 78 -0.83 6.97 -6.06
CA ILE A 78 -1.60 5.78 -6.47
C ILE A 78 -0.69 4.66 -7.03
N PRO A 79 0.20 4.90 -8.01
CA PRO A 79 1.07 3.84 -8.53
C PRO A 79 2.04 3.30 -7.47
N ILE A 80 2.51 4.13 -6.54
CA ILE A 80 3.38 3.70 -5.42
C ILE A 80 2.59 2.79 -4.49
N PHE A 81 1.36 3.17 -4.13
CA PHE A 81 0.47 2.36 -3.31
C PHE A 81 0.18 0.99 -3.95
N GLN A 82 -0.12 0.96 -5.26
CA GLN A 82 -0.35 -0.29 -5.98
C GLN A 82 0.88 -1.21 -5.97
N LYS A 83 2.07 -0.62 -6.10
CA LYS A 83 3.32 -1.38 -6.00
C LYS A 83 3.51 -1.98 -4.61
N ILE A 84 3.31 -1.20 -3.55
CA ILE A 84 3.37 -1.69 -2.16
C ILE A 84 2.40 -2.86 -1.95
N GLN A 85 1.19 -2.79 -2.49
CA GLN A 85 0.22 -3.89 -2.41
C GLN A 85 0.69 -5.15 -3.14
N GLN A 86 1.31 -5.02 -4.30
CA GLN A 86 1.88 -6.15 -5.04
C GLN A 86 3.04 -6.79 -4.29
N ASP A 87 3.97 -5.98 -3.79
CA ASP A 87 5.13 -6.44 -3.04
C ASP A 87 4.69 -7.12 -1.73
N TRP A 88 3.68 -6.57 -1.04
CA TRP A 88 3.09 -7.19 0.16
C TRP A 88 2.55 -8.60 -0.11
N LYS A 89 1.88 -8.79 -1.23
CA LYS A 89 1.32 -10.09 -1.63
C LYS A 89 2.40 -11.09 -2.04
N ALA A 90 3.51 -10.61 -2.60
CA ALA A 90 4.62 -11.44 -3.04
C ALA A 90 5.45 -11.99 -1.86
N ILE A 91 5.48 -11.29 -0.72
CA ILE A 91 6.17 -11.73 0.50
C ILE A 91 5.36 -12.85 1.15
N GLY A 92 6.04 -13.96 1.44
CA GLY A 92 5.46 -15.16 2.03
C GLY A 92 4.98 -14.97 3.49
N ASP A 93 4.85 -16.12 4.18
CA ASP A 93 4.36 -16.17 5.55
C ASP A 93 5.31 -15.50 6.54
N VAL A 94 4.74 -15.01 7.63
CA VAL A 94 5.43 -14.43 8.78
C VAL A 94 5.19 -15.29 10.02
N PRO A 95 5.94 -15.10 11.14
CA PRO A 95 5.66 -15.80 12.38
C PRO A 95 4.21 -15.60 12.83
N ALA A 96 3.58 -16.68 13.31
CA ALA A 96 2.17 -16.68 13.70
C ALA A 96 1.86 -15.67 14.83
N SER A 97 2.83 -15.40 15.72
CA SER A 97 2.71 -14.39 16.79
C SER A 97 2.47 -12.99 16.27
N ASP A 98 3.08 -12.62 15.13
CA ASP A 98 3.05 -11.28 14.57
C ASP A 98 1.99 -11.11 13.48
N SER A 99 1.54 -12.20 12.88
CA SER A 99 0.68 -12.21 11.68
C SER A 99 -0.59 -11.36 11.83
N ASN A 100 -1.35 -11.57 12.93
CA ASN A 100 -2.62 -10.88 13.15
C ASN A 100 -2.45 -9.37 13.40
N ALA A 101 -1.44 -8.98 14.18
CA ALA A 101 -1.16 -7.58 14.47
C ALA A 101 -0.73 -6.84 13.21
N LEU A 102 0.20 -7.43 12.46
CA LEU A 102 0.72 -6.89 11.21
C LEU A 102 -0.38 -6.74 10.15
N TRP A 103 -1.27 -7.73 10.05
CA TRP A 103 -2.41 -7.69 9.12
C TRP A 103 -3.39 -6.57 9.44
N ARG A 104 -3.75 -6.40 10.72
CA ARG A 104 -4.65 -5.31 11.15
C ARG A 104 -4.03 -3.94 10.83
N GLU A 105 -2.76 -3.77 11.13
CA GLU A 105 -2.06 -2.52 10.87
C GLU A 105 -2.00 -2.19 9.37
N TYR A 106 -1.74 -3.20 8.55
CA TYR A 106 -1.80 -3.05 7.08
C TYR A 106 -3.20 -2.66 6.59
N GLN A 107 -4.25 -3.33 7.08
CA GLN A 107 -5.63 -3.01 6.72
C GLN A 107 -6.00 -1.58 7.09
N ASN A 108 -5.68 -1.14 8.31
CA ASN A 108 -5.92 0.23 8.75
C ASN A 108 -5.23 1.26 7.83
N CYS A 109 -3.99 0.98 7.43
CA CYS A 109 -3.28 1.86 6.51
C CYS A 109 -3.92 1.88 5.12
N VAL A 110 -4.36 0.74 4.61
CA VAL A 110 -5.06 0.65 3.31
C VAL A 110 -6.38 1.43 3.35
N GLU A 111 -7.17 1.28 4.41
CA GLU A 111 -8.41 2.04 4.61
C GLU A 111 -8.14 3.54 4.66
N SER A 112 -7.17 3.98 5.47
CA SER A 112 -6.78 5.40 5.55
C SER A 112 -6.34 5.96 4.19
N PHE A 113 -5.63 5.20 3.37
CA PHE A 113 -5.26 5.63 2.03
C PHE A 113 -6.48 5.89 1.15
N TYR A 114 -7.45 4.99 1.16
CA TYR A 114 -8.69 5.15 0.37
C TYR A 114 -9.56 6.29 0.88
N ASP A 115 -9.65 6.50 2.19
CA ASP A 115 -10.37 7.63 2.78
C ASP A 115 -9.74 8.96 2.36
N ASN A 116 -8.42 9.08 2.42
CA ASN A 116 -7.71 10.26 1.95
C ASN A 116 -7.90 10.50 0.44
N LEU A 117 -7.92 9.44 -0.36
CA LEU A 117 -8.19 9.54 -1.79
C LEU A 117 -9.60 10.08 -2.06
N LYS A 118 -10.60 9.62 -1.31
CA LYS A 118 -11.99 10.08 -1.42
C LYS A 118 -12.12 11.54 -1.02
N ILE A 119 -11.55 11.93 0.13
CA ILE A 119 -11.56 13.32 0.63
C ILE A 119 -10.91 14.26 -0.39
N ASN A 120 -9.74 13.92 -0.91
CA ASN A 120 -9.04 14.74 -1.92
C ASN A 120 -9.85 14.89 -3.21
N LYS A 121 -10.55 13.84 -3.63
CA LYS A 121 -11.45 13.91 -4.79
C LYS A 121 -12.62 14.85 -4.52
N GLU A 122 -13.28 14.74 -3.37
CA GLU A 122 -14.40 15.60 -3.00
C GLU A 122 -14.00 17.07 -2.87
N LEU A 123 -12.86 17.38 -2.28
CA LEU A 123 -12.30 18.73 -2.19
C LEU A 123 -12.03 19.31 -3.58
N ARG A 124 -11.39 18.55 -4.46
CA ARG A 124 -11.12 18.99 -5.83
C ARG A 124 -12.42 19.23 -6.62
N ASP A 125 -13.41 18.36 -6.46
CA ASP A 125 -14.71 18.52 -7.14
C ASP A 125 -15.48 19.73 -6.59
N TYR A 126 -15.31 20.05 -5.31
CA TYR A 126 -15.82 21.27 -4.70
C TYR A 126 -15.13 22.53 -5.28
N ASP A 127 -13.79 22.53 -5.34
CA ASP A 127 -13.03 23.65 -5.91
C ASP A 127 -13.37 23.88 -7.37
N PHE A 128 -13.52 22.81 -8.16
CA PHE A 128 -13.94 22.93 -9.56
C PHE A 128 -15.32 23.58 -9.71
N ARG A 129 -16.27 23.26 -8.83
CA ARG A 129 -17.59 23.90 -8.82
C ARG A 129 -17.49 25.38 -8.47
N LYS A 130 -16.75 25.72 -7.43
CA LYS A 130 -16.53 27.12 -7.01
C LYS A 130 -15.84 27.94 -8.10
N ASN A 131 -14.83 27.38 -8.74
CA ASN A 131 -14.16 28.04 -9.85
C ASN A 131 -15.09 28.23 -11.05
N LEU A 132 -15.96 27.27 -11.34
CA LEU A 132 -16.95 27.37 -12.41
C LEU A 132 -17.99 28.46 -12.10
N GLU A 133 -18.51 28.51 -10.88
CA GLU A 133 -19.41 29.57 -10.41
C GLU A 133 -18.80 30.96 -10.62
N ALA A 134 -17.57 31.17 -10.11
CA ALA A 134 -16.85 32.42 -10.23
C ALA A 134 -16.57 32.81 -11.70
N LYS A 135 -16.24 31.85 -12.56
CA LYS A 135 -16.05 32.09 -14.00
C LYS A 135 -17.34 32.41 -14.72
N ASN A 136 -18.47 31.81 -14.34
CA ASN A 136 -19.78 32.18 -14.87
C ASN A 136 -20.15 33.61 -14.52
N GLU A 137 -19.87 34.05 -13.28
CA GLU A 137 -20.10 35.45 -12.89
C GLU A 137 -19.27 36.43 -13.73
N LEU A 138 -18.03 36.08 -14.08
CA LEU A 138 -17.20 36.89 -14.98
C LEU A 138 -17.75 36.91 -16.41
N CYS A 139 -18.28 35.79 -16.92
CA CYS A 139 -18.95 35.75 -18.20
C CYS A 139 -20.18 36.69 -18.22
N GLU A 140 -21.00 36.62 -17.19
CA GLU A 140 -22.17 37.53 -17.08
C GLU A 140 -21.76 39.00 -17.01
N GLN A 141 -20.65 39.33 -16.35
CA GLN A 141 -20.12 40.69 -16.31
C GLN A 141 -19.60 41.12 -17.69
N ALA A 142 -18.90 40.20 -18.42
CA ALA A 142 -18.43 40.48 -19.78
C ALA A 142 -19.59 40.67 -20.75
N GLU A 143 -20.61 39.81 -20.71
CA GLU A 143 -21.83 39.93 -21.53
C GLU A 143 -22.54 41.26 -21.32
N LYS A 144 -22.59 41.81 -20.10
CA LYS A 144 -23.16 43.11 -19.80
C LYS A 144 -22.39 44.27 -20.43
N LEU A 145 -21.09 44.11 -20.71
CA LEU A 145 -20.28 45.12 -21.37
C LEU A 145 -20.70 45.36 -22.82
N SER A 146 -21.38 44.42 -23.46
CA SER A 146 -21.92 44.58 -24.80
C SER A 146 -22.94 45.75 -24.91
N SER A 147 -23.53 46.13 -23.79
CA SER A 147 -24.48 47.28 -23.69
C SER A 147 -23.82 48.58 -23.23
N GLU A 148 -22.49 48.62 -23.01
CA GLU A 148 -21.76 49.82 -22.63
C GLU A 148 -21.58 50.73 -23.85
N GLU A 149 -22.03 51.99 -23.77
CA GLU A 149 -21.95 52.95 -24.87
C GLU A 149 -20.52 53.44 -25.13
N ASP A 150 -19.71 53.55 -24.07
CA ASP A 150 -18.30 53.96 -24.18
C ASP A 150 -17.39 52.75 -24.38
N VAL A 151 -16.91 52.58 -25.61
CA VAL A 151 -15.99 51.48 -26.01
C VAL A 151 -14.71 51.46 -25.21
N VAL A 152 -14.14 52.61 -24.82
CA VAL A 152 -12.90 52.70 -24.05
C VAL A 152 -13.13 52.23 -22.62
N VAL A 153 -14.26 52.56 -22.04
CA VAL A 153 -14.67 52.10 -20.70
C VAL A 153 -14.94 50.61 -20.74
N ALA A 154 -15.66 50.09 -21.75
CA ALA A 154 -15.91 48.67 -21.92
C ALA A 154 -14.60 47.88 -22.02
N PHE A 155 -13.65 48.35 -22.83
CA PHE A 155 -12.36 47.70 -23.00
C PHE A 155 -11.57 47.65 -21.71
N ARG A 156 -11.51 48.73 -20.93
CA ARG A 156 -10.80 48.71 -19.62
C ARG A 156 -11.45 47.76 -18.63
N LYS A 157 -12.78 47.71 -18.58
CA LYS A 157 -13.52 46.75 -17.73
C LYS A 157 -13.23 45.31 -18.17
N LEU A 158 -13.19 45.02 -19.46
CA LEU A 158 -12.88 43.70 -19.99
C LEU A 158 -11.45 43.25 -19.62
N GLN A 159 -10.47 44.17 -19.67
CA GLN A 159 -9.11 43.86 -19.22
C GLN A 159 -9.09 43.42 -17.74
N VAL A 160 -9.81 44.12 -16.87
CA VAL A 160 -9.92 43.74 -15.45
C VAL A 160 -10.57 42.38 -15.29
N LEU A 161 -11.60 42.05 -16.09
CA LEU A 161 -12.25 40.74 -16.06
C LEU A 161 -11.26 39.63 -16.53
N HIS A 162 -10.41 39.90 -17.51
CA HIS A 162 -9.37 39.00 -17.96
C HIS A 162 -8.33 38.70 -16.87
N GLU A 163 -7.91 39.72 -16.10
CA GLU A 163 -7.00 39.54 -14.98
C GLU A 163 -7.64 38.64 -13.91
N LYS A 164 -8.86 38.94 -13.50
CA LYS A 164 -9.63 38.12 -12.54
C LYS A 164 -9.82 36.69 -13.03
N TRP A 165 -10.05 36.48 -14.34
CA TRP A 165 -10.16 35.14 -14.92
C TRP A 165 -8.90 34.29 -14.71
N ARG A 166 -7.72 34.90 -14.80
CA ARG A 166 -6.44 34.24 -14.59
C ARG A 166 -6.19 33.87 -13.13
N GLU A 167 -6.74 34.62 -12.20
CA GLU A 167 -6.61 34.35 -10.76
C GLU A 167 -7.52 33.18 -10.32
N ILE A 168 -8.65 32.95 -11.01
CA ILE A 168 -9.53 31.84 -10.71
C ILE A 168 -8.90 30.54 -11.20
N GLY A 169 -8.87 29.53 -10.31
CA GLY A 169 -8.33 28.22 -10.56
C GLY A 169 -8.97 27.43 -11.72
N PRO A 170 -8.54 26.22 -11.96
CA PRO A 170 -9.07 25.37 -13.02
C PRO A 170 -10.51 24.93 -12.74
N VAL A 171 -11.23 24.62 -13.80
CA VAL A 171 -12.55 23.96 -13.78
C VAL A 171 -12.39 22.51 -14.25
N SER A 172 -13.44 21.70 -14.09
CA SER A 172 -13.45 20.32 -14.61
C SER A 172 -13.18 20.30 -16.12
N ARG A 173 -12.62 19.18 -16.59
CA ARG A 173 -12.29 19.01 -18.02
C ARG A 173 -13.50 19.21 -18.92
N GLU A 174 -14.66 18.77 -18.48
CA GLU A 174 -15.92 18.83 -19.23
C GLU A 174 -16.37 20.28 -19.47
N ASN A 175 -16.21 21.15 -18.48
CA ASN A 175 -16.68 22.54 -18.53
C ASN A 175 -15.64 23.51 -19.11
N ARG A 176 -14.39 23.07 -19.34
CA ARG A 176 -13.27 23.95 -19.67
C ARG A 176 -13.46 24.70 -20.99
N GLU A 177 -13.85 23.97 -22.03
CA GLU A 177 -14.02 24.55 -23.37
C GLU A 177 -15.26 25.44 -23.45
N GLU A 178 -16.36 24.98 -22.87
CA GLU A 178 -17.63 25.70 -22.87
C GLU A 178 -17.50 27.06 -22.17
N ILE A 179 -16.97 27.07 -20.93
CA ILE A 179 -16.85 28.32 -20.17
C ILE A 179 -15.84 29.30 -20.80
N TRP A 180 -14.78 28.78 -21.42
CA TRP A 180 -13.82 29.62 -22.14
C TRP A 180 -14.41 30.22 -23.41
N ASN A 181 -15.19 29.47 -24.18
CA ASN A 181 -15.86 29.96 -25.36
C ASN A 181 -16.90 30.99 -25.02
N ARG A 182 -17.67 30.81 -23.93
CA ARG A 182 -18.63 31.79 -23.43
C ARG A 182 -17.95 33.12 -23.03
N PHE A 183 -16.80 33.06 -22.39
CA PHE A 183 -16.06 34.24 -21.95
C PHE A 183 -15.49 35.05 -23.15
N LYS A 184 -15.15 34.39 -24.26
CA LYS A 184 -14.59 35.03 -25.47
C LYS A 184 -15.64 35.61 -26.42
N SER A 185 -16.89 35.13 -26.38
CA SER A 185 -17.97 35.58 -27.23
C SER A 185 -18.48 37.00 -26.90
#